data_3874f81068f5a44865faffc545085bb4
#
_entry.id   3874f81068f5a44865faffc545085bb4
#
_cell.length_a   1.000
_cell.length_b   1.000
_cell.length_c   1.000
_cell.angle_alpha   90.00
_cell.angle_beta   90.00
_cell.angle_gamma   90.00
#
_symmetry.space_group_name_H-M   'P 1'
#
loop_
_entity.id
_entity.type
_entity.pdbx_description
1 polymer ?
#
loop_
_entity_poly.entity_id
_entity_poly.type
_entity_poly.pdbx_seq_one_letter_code
_entity_poly.pdbx_strand_id
1 'polypeptide(L)'
;MNEAPWDGAGTWVVLPTYEEAENLPGIAAAILEILPTATLLVVDDSSPDGTGQLAEDLAREQPRIRVRHRAAKEGLGRAYLDGFRVALDGGATSVIQMDADWSHDPAVLPSLLEPIAGDRADLVIGSRYVRGGRVLDWGIGRRLISRLGSLFAGTVLGLRPNDLTGGFKAWRGSTLAAIPFDGVHAGGYVFQIEMTLRASRAGARIVEVPITFRDRRVGHSKMSRGIIVEALLVVLRLRWDELRARRLRRRPR
;
A
#
# COMPACT_ATOMS: atom_id res chain seq x y z
N MET A 1 15.51 23.62 -16.27
CA MET A 1 16.52 22.69 -15.70
C MET A 1 15.82 21.34 -15.67
N ASN A 2 16.33 20.37 -16.43
CA ASN A 2 15.89 18.98 -16.28
C ASN A 2 16.45 18.50 -14.93
N GLU A 3 15.61 18.50 -13.89
CA GLU A 3 15.96 17.78 -12.68
C GLU A 3 16.11 16.31 -13.08
N ALA A 4 17.22 15.69 -12.68
CA ALA A 4 17.45 14.28 -12.90
C ALA A 4 16.24 13.51 -12.33
N PRO A 5 15.73 12.49 -13.04
CA PRO A 5 14.60 11.74 -12.53
C PRO A 5 14.93 11.21 -11.14
N TRP A 6 13.96 11.29 -10.22
CA TRP A 6 14.11 10.80 -8.85
C TRP A 6 14.60 9.35 -8.87
N ASP A 7 15.79 9.11 -8.32
CA ASP A 7 16.49 7.82 -8.37
C ASP A 7 16.12 6.84 -7.24
N GLY A 8 15.28 7.28 -6.32
CA GLY A 8 14.80 6.48 -5.19
C GLY A 8 15.63 6.62 -3.91
N ALA A 9 16.54 7.60 -3.81
CA ALA A 9 17.36 7.79 -2.61
C ALA A 9 16.50 7.90 -1.33
N GLY A 10 16.84 7.07 -0.32
CA GLY A 10 16.09 6.99 0.93
C GLY A 10 14.69 6.37 0.82
N THR A 11 14.33 5.83 -0.36
CA THR A 11 13.06 5.13 -0.57
C THR A 11 13.19 3.64 -0.29
N TRP A 12 12.20 3.11 0.43
CA TRP A 12 12.02 1.68 0.59
C TRP A 12 10.73 1.23 -0.10
N VAL A 13 10.83 0.21 -0.94
CA VAL A 13 9.67 -0.44 -1.55
C VAL A 13 9.34 -1.69 -0.74
N VAL A 14 8.22 -1.71 -0.06
CA VAL A 14 7.73 -2.85 0.71
C VAL A 14 6.86 -3.72 -0.18
N LEU A 15 7.31 -4.94 -0.41
CA LEU A 15 6.74 -5.91 -1.33
C LEU A 15 6.35 -7.19 -0.57
N PRO A 16 5.11 -7.30 -0.04
CA PRO A 16 4.64 -8.55 0.55
C PRO A 16 4.52 -9.65 -0.48
N THR A 17 4.96 -10.86 -0.11
CA THR A 17 4.89 -12.05 -0.97
C THR A 17 4.23 -13.22 -0.27
N TYR A 18 3.44 -13.97 -1.01
CA TYR A 18 2.94 -15.29 -0.67
C TYR A 18 2.60 -16.08 -1.94
N GLU A 19 3.40 -17.09 -2.25
CA GLU A 19 3.33 -17.87 -3.49
C GLU A 19 3.55 -16.98 -4.74
N GLU A 20 4.65 -16.22 -4.74
CA GLU A 20 5.01 -15.27 -5.80
C GLU A 20 6.35 -15.63 -6.48
N ALA A 21 6.80 -16.89 -6.41
CA ALA A 21 8.08 -17.32 -6.96
C ALA A 21 8.22 -17.00 -8.46
N GLU A 22 7.14 -17.08 -9.24
CA GLU A 22 7.15 -16.76 -10.68
C GLU A 22 7.26 -15.26 -10.96
N ASN A 23 6.71 -14.42 -10.09
CA ASN A 23 6.63 -12.97 -10.28
C ASN A 23 7.84 -12.23 -9.70
N LEU A 24 8.37 -12.72 -8.57
CA LEU A 24 9.35 -12.00 -7.75
C LEU A 24 10.62 -11.57 -8.50
N PRO A 25 11.29 -12.40 -9.30
CA PRO A 25 12.52 -11.98 -9.98
C PRO A 25 12.28 -10.82 -10.95
N GLY A 26 11.23 -10.91 -11.74
CA GLY A 26 10.91 -9.89 -12.74
C GLY A 26 10.49 -8.57 -12.13
N ILE A 27 9.60 -8.61 -11.10
CA ILE A 27 9.12 -7.38 -10.45
C ILE A 27 10.25 -6.70 -9.66
N ALA A 28 11.12 -7.47 -8.99
CA ALA A 28 12.28 -6.95 -8.27
C ALA A 28 13.26 -6.24 -9.22
N ALA A 29 13.58 -6.86 -10.35
CA ALA A 29 14.44 -6.26 -11.37
C ALA A 29 13.83 -4.94 -11.91
N ALA A 30 12.54 -4.93 -12.26
CA ALA A 30 11.86 -3.76 -12.79
C ALA A 30 11.81 -2.59 -11.76
N ILE A 31 11.56 -2.88 -10.48
CA ILE A 31 11.58 -1.87 -9.43
C ILE A 31 12.97 -1.24 -9.29
N LEU A 32 14.02 -2.07 -9.26
CA LEU A 32 15.40 -1.62 -9.05
C LEU A 32 16.02 -0.97 -10.29
N GLU A 33 15.49 -1.22 -11.48
CA GLU A 33 15.82 -0.50 -12.71
C GLU A 33 15.23 0.92 -12.68
N ILE A 34 13.98 1.05 -12.28
CA ILE A 34 13.27 2.36 -12.20
C ILE A 34 13.78 3.22 -11.05
N LEU A 35 14.11 2.60 -9.90
CA LEU A 35 14.59 3.29 -8.69
C LEU A 35 15.97 2.72 -8.31
N PRO A 36 17.05 3.12 -9.00
CA PRO A 36 18.37 2.50 -8.88
C PRO A 36 19.04 2.69 -7.51
N THR A 37 18.56 3.57 -6.65
CA THR A 37 19.10 3.77 -5.30
C THR A 37 18.13 3.35 -4.18
N ALA A 38 16.93 2.87 -4.53
CA ALA A 38 15.95 2.41 -3.55
C ALA A 38 16.36 1.09 -2.89
N THR A 39 15.85 0.84 -1.70
CA THR A 39 15.87 -0.47 -1.05
C THR A 39 14.56 -1.20 -1.33
N LEU A 40 14.64 -2.41 -1.85
CA LEU A 40 13.50 -3.32 -1.99
C LEU A 40 13.44 -4.25 -0.78
N LEU A 41 12.35 -4.20 -0.01
CA LEU A 41 12.09 -5.09 1.11
C LEU A 41 11.02 -6.10 0.72
N VAL A 42 11.43 -7.34 0.50
CA VAL A 42 10.53 -8.48 0.33
C VAL A 42 10.07 -8.95 1.70
N VAL A 43 8.77 -9.02 1.93
CA VAL A 43 8.17 -9.49 3.18
C VAL A 43 7.44 -10.80 2.89
N ASP A 44 8.11 -11.92 3.15
CA ASP A 44 7.58 -13.25 2.83
C ASP A 44 6.75 -13.84 3.97
N ASP A 45 5.50 -14.17 3.66
CA ASP A 45 4.51 -14.74 4.58
C ASP A 45 4.62 -16.27 4.67
N SER A 46 5.85 -16.81 4.79
CA SER A 46 6.11 -18.28 4.87
C SER A 46 5.59 -19.02 3.64
N SER A 47 5.99 -18.56 2.45
CA SER A 47 5.55 -19.11 1.18
C SER A 47 6.02 -20.56 1.00
N PRO A 48 5.10 -21.51 0.67
CA PRO A 48 5.46 -22.92 0.50
C PRO A 48 6.09 -23.23 -0.85
N ASP A 49 6.03 -22.33 -1.84
CA ASP A 49 6.50 -22.49 -3.20
C ASP A 49 7.99 -22.13 -3.42
N GLY A 50 8.71 -21.80 -2.33
CA GLY A 50 10.10 -21.41 -2.39
C GLY A 50 10.35 -19.91 -2.61
N THR A 51 9.31 -19.06 -2.65
CA THR A 51 9.44 -17.60 -2.81
C THR A 51 10.45 -17.00 -1.81
N GLY A 52 10.37 -17.40 -0.53
CA GLY A 52 11.28 -16.88 0.50
C GLY A 52 12.76 -17.24 0.24
N GLN A 53 13.05 -18.45 -0.20
CA GLN A 53 14.42 -18.86 -0.57
C GLN A 53 14.92 -18.08 -1.80
N LEU A 54 14.05 -17.92 -2.79
CA LEU A 54 14.36 -17.14 -3.99
C LEU A 54 14.65 -15.66 -3.64
N ALA A 55 13.92 -15.09 -2.68
CA ALA A 55 14.18 -13.73 -2.21
C ALA A 55 15.57 -13.59 -1.56
N GLU A 56 16.00 -14.59 -0.78
CA GLU A 56 17.34 -14.64 -0.18
C GLU A 56 18.44 -14.77 -1.27
N ASP A 57 18.19 -15.57 -2.31
CA ASP A 57 19.13 -15.73 -3.42
C ASP A 57 19.31 -14.40 -4.16
N LEU A 58 18.20 -13.70 -4.45
CA LEU A 58 18.23 -12.37 -5.05
C LEU A 58 18.96 -11.34 -4.16
N ALA A 59 18.76 -11.41 -2.84
CA ALA A 59 19.40 -10.49 -1.89
C ALA A 59 20.91 -10.70 -1.80
N ARG A 60 21.43 -11.93 -2.03
CA ARG A 60 22.88 -12.19 -2.10
C ARG A 60 23.52 -11.57 -3.34
N GLU A 61 22.80 -11.55 -4.45
CA GLU A 61 23.28 -10.96 -5.71
C GLU A 61 23.10 -9.44 -5.75
N GLN A 62 22.06 -8.93 -5.10
CA GLN A 62 21.67 -7.51 -5.14
C GLN A 62 21.55 -6.94 -3.73
N PRO A 63 22.57 -6.21 -3.22
CA PRO A 63 22.60 -5.67 -1.85
C PRO A 63 21.46 -4.70 -1.48
N ARG A 64 20.75 -4.19 -2.50
CA ARG A 64 19.58 -3.33 -2.28
C ARG A 64 18.29 -4.11 -2.02
N ILE A 65 18.32 -5.45 -2.14
CA ILE A 65 17.21 -6.31 -1.74
C ILE A 65 17.44 -6.75 -0.30
N ARG A 66 16.41 -6.63 0.51
CA ARG A 66 16.34 -7.15 1.87
C ARG A 66 15.16 -8.08 2.00
N VAL A 67 15.28 -9.06 2.87
CA VAL A 67 14.23 -10.05 3.10
C VAL A 67 13.80 -10.02 4.55
N ARG A 68 12.49 -10.05 4.75
CA ARG A 68 11.86 -10.25 6.05
C ARG A 68 10.97 -11.48 6.00
N HIS A 69 11.39 -12.57 6.61
CA HIS A 69 10.55 -13.75 6.78
C HIS A 69 9.60 -13.54 7.95
N ARG A 70 8.35 -13.87 7.75
CA ARG A 70 7.32 -13.94 8.78
C ARG A 70 7.05 -15.40 9.12
N ALA A 71 6.71 -15.68 10.38
CA ALA A 71 6.54 -17.06 10.85
C ALA A 71 5.31 -17.77 10.26
N ALA A 72 4.29 -17.00 9.80
CA ALA A 72 3.07 -17.54 9.25
C ALA A 72 2.35 -16.48 8.42
N LYS A 73 1.44 -16.94 7.53
CA LYS A 73 0.53 -16.09 6.77
C LYS A 73 -0.57 -15.53 7.66
N GLU A 74 -0.44 -14.25 8.03
CA GLU A 74 -1.44 -13.54 8.84
C GLU A 74 -2.21 -12.46 8.05
N GLY A 75 -1.99 -12.41 6.74
CA GLY A 75 -2.67 -11.51 5.81
C GLY A 75 -1.88 -10.27 5.45
N LEU A 76 -2.26 -9.69 4.30
CA LEU A 76 -1.55 -8.62 3.61
C LEU A 76 -1.28 -7.39 4.49
N GLY A 77 -2.26 -6.96 5.29
CA GLY A 77 -2.09 -5.80 6.16
C GLY A 77 -1.03 -6.00 7.23
N ARG A 78 -0.94 -7.20 7.81
CA ARG A 78 0.10 -7.54 8.79
C ARG A 78 1.48 -7.55 8.16
N ALA A 79 1.61 -8.09 6.94
CA ALA A 79 2.85 -8.07 6.19
C ALA A 79 3.31 -6.63 5.89
N TYR A 80 2.40 -5.75 5.46
CA TYR A 80 2.73 -4.33 5.28
C TYR A 80 3.15 -3.65 6.58
N LEU A 81 2.45 -3.87 7.69
CA LEU A 81 2.82 -3.25 8.98
C LEU A 81 4.21 -3.71 9.46
N ASP A 82 4.54 -4.98 9.27
CA ASP A 82 5.87 -5.50 9.60
C ASP A 82 6.93 -4.87 8.69
N GLY A 83 6.69 -4.86 7.39
CA GLY A 83 7.58 -4.20 6.41
C GLY A 83 7.75 -2.70 6.64
N PHE A 84 6.70 -1.99 7.04
CA PHE A 84 6.78 -0.57 7.39
C PHE A 84 7.68 -0.32 8.61
N ARG A 85 7.59 -1.17 9.65
CA ARG A 85 8.50 -1.07 10.81
C ARG A 85 9.95 -1.27 10.37
N VAL A 86 10.22 -2.32 9.61
CA VAL A 86 11.59 -2.60 9.10
C VAL A 86 12.10 -1.45 8.24
N ALA A 87 11.29 -0.88 7.36
CA ALA A 87 11.69 0.23 6.51
C ALA A 87 11.98 1.50 7.33
N LEU A 88 11.13 1.83 8.31
CA LEU A 88 11.31 3.00 9.18
C LEU A 88 12.55 2.84 10.08
N ASP A 89 12.76 1.67 10.67
CA ASP A 89 13.94 1.35 11.47
C ASP A 89 15.22 1.39 10.62
N GLY A 90 15.11 1.10 9.31
CA GLY A 90 16.17 1.24 8.32
C GLY A 90 16.41 2.67 7.82
N GLY A 91 15.70 3.66 8.36
CA GLY A 91 15.89 5.07 8.03
C GLY A 91 15.16 5.52 6.76
N ALA A 92 14.10 4.85 6.34
CA ALA A 92 13.32 5.23 5.17
C ALA A 92 12.79 6.67 5.27
N THR A 93 13.13 7.52 4.31
CA THR A 93 12.54 8.86 4.15
C THR A 93 11.22 8.81 3.37
N SER A 94 11.08 7.80 2.51
CA SER A 94 9.84 7.47 1.78
C SER A 94 9.63 5.97 1.77
N VAL A 95 8.38 5.53 1.88
CA VAL A 95 8.01 4.12 1.83
C VAL A 95 6.96 3.90 0.76
N ILE A 96 7.22 3.02 -0.18
CA ILE A 96 6.25 2.58 -1.20
C ILE A 96 5.65 1.26 -0.75
N GLN A 97 4.35 1.18 -0.85
CA GLN A 97 3.52 0.01 -0.67
C GLN A 97 3.10 -0.50 -2.05
N MET A 98 3.51 -1.72 -2.40
CA MET A 98 3.27 -2.30 -3.73
C MET A 98 3.07 -3.82 -3.62
N ASP A 99 2.15 -4.37 -4.41
CA ASP A 99 1.93 -5.82 -4.51
C ASP A 99 2.88 -6.44 -5.55
N ALA A 100 3.24 -7.73 -5.38
CA ALA A 100 4.22 -8.44 -6.20
C ALA A 100 3.66 -9.04 -7.50
N ASP A 101 2.34 -8.99 -7.70
CA ASP A 101 1.59 -9.75 -8.72
C ASP A 101 1.46 -9.05 -10.09
N TRP A 102 2.27 -8.03 -10.35
CA TRP A 102 2.21 -7.19 -11.56
C TRP A 102 0.91 -6.41 -11.78
N SER A 103 0.04 -6.34 -10.77
CA SER A 103 -1.15 -5.49 -10.84
C SER A 103 -0.82 -3.99 -10.80
N HIS A 104 0.34 -3.67 -10.24
CA HIS A 104 0.93 -2.34 -10.15
C HIS A 104 2.14 -2.24 -11.10
N ASP A 105 2.12 -1.25 -11.98
CA ASP A 105 3.21 -1.02 -12.94
C ASP A 105 4.36 -0.27 -12.26
N PRO A 106 5.59 -0.85 -12.19
CA PRO A 106 6.75 -0.16 -11.63
C PRO A 106 7.07 1.18 -12.31
N ALA A 107 6.76 1.35 -13.59
CA ALA A 107 6.98 2.61 -14.31
C ALA A 107 6.28 3.82 -13.67
N VAL A 108 5.29 3.60 -12.79
CA VAL A 108 4.57 4.65 -12.08
C VAL A 108 5.29 5.11 -10.80
N LEU A 109 6.27 4.36 -10.30
CA LEU A 109 6.97 4.65 -9.04
C LEU A 109 7.51 6.08 -8.94
N PRO A 110 8.17 6.67 -9.96
CA PRO A 110 8.60 8.06 -9.90
C PRO A 110 7.45 9.05 -9.72
N SER A 111 6.31 8.78 -10.37
CA SER A 111 5.11 9.65 -10.26
C SER A 111 4.46 9.60 -8.86
N LEU A 112 4.61 8.49 -8.13
CA LEU A 112 4.17 8.38 -6.74
C LEU A 112 5.09 9.14 -5.79
N LEU A 113 6.39 9.16 -6.07
CA LEU A 113 7.39 9.79 -5.21
C LEU A 113 7.49 11.31 -5.42
N GLU A 114 7.28 11.78 -6.64
CA GLU A 114 7.46 13.17 -7.03
C GLU A 114 6.67 14.15 -6.13
N PRO A 115 5.37 13.93 -5.76
CA PRO A 115 4.68 14.85 -4.85
C PRO A 115 5.25 14.87 -3.43
N ILE A 116 5.87 13.76 -2.98
CA ILE A 116 6.53 13.68 -1.65
C ILE A 116 7.86 14.45 -1.70
N ALA A 117 8.66 14.22 -2.73
CA ALA A 117 9.94 14.89 -2.94
C ALA A 117 9.78 16.40 -3.07
N GLY A 118 8.76 16.85 -3.82
CA GLY A 118 8.41 18.27 -3.99
C GLY A 118 7.67 18.88 -2.79
N ASP A 119 7.60 18.20 -1.66
CA ASP A 119 6.87 18.62 -0.43
C ASP A 119 5.41 19.03 -0.65
N ARG A 120 4.75 18.42 -1.63
CA ARG A 120 3.32 18.68 -1.95
C ARG A 120 2.37 17.64 -1.35
N ALA A 121 2.90 16.49 -0.91
CA ALA A 121 2.13 15.40 -0.32
C ALA A 121 2.89 14.69 0.80
N ASP A 122 2.14 14.07 1.69
CA ASP A 122 2.63 13.22 2.77
C ASP A 122 2.20 11.76 2.56
N LEU A 123 1.11 11.57 1.78
CA LEU A 123 0.64 10.30 1.27
C LEU A 123 0.20 10.48 -0.18
N VAL A 124 0.71 9.64 -1.08
CA VAL A 124 0.28 9.57 -2.48
C VAL A 124 -0.39 8.23 -2.73
N ILE A 125 -1.57 8.27 -3.35
CA ILE A 125 -2.35 7.09 -3.70
C ILE A 125 -2.32 6.92 -5.21
N GLY A 126 -1.86 5.77 -5.70
CA GLY A 126 -2.05 5.35 -7.08
C GLY A 126 -3.52 5.02 -7.31
N SER A 127 -4.23 5.92 -7.98
CA SER A 127 -5.68 5.89 -8.08
C SER A 127 -6.16 5.41 -9.45
N ARG A 128 -7.09 4.47 -9.42
CA ARG A 128 -7.79 3.95 -10.60
C ARG A 128 -8.96 4.84 -11.03
N TYR A 129 -9.38 5.77 -10.18
CA TYR A 129 -10.66 6.49 -10.30
C TYR A 129 -10.52 7.99 -10.49
N VAL A 130 -9.32 8.52 -10.58
CA VAL A 130 -9.05 9.90 -11.01
C VAL A 130 -8.93 10.00 -12.54
N ARG A 131 -8.97 11.21 -13.07
CA ARG A 131 -8.81 11.43 -14.52
C ARG A 131 -7.47 10.84 -15.00
N GLY A 132 -7.51 9.96 -16.00
CA GLY A 132 -6.35 9.20 -16.50
C GLY A 132 -6.17 7.83 -15.83
N GLY A 133 -6.78 7.57 -14.68
CA GLY A 133 -6.77 6.25 -14.03
C GLY A 133 -7.60 5.24 -14.81
N ARG A 134 -7.16 3.96 -14.79
CA ARG A 134 -7.82 2.87 -15.53
C ARG A 134 -7.77 1.56 -14.75
N VAL A 135 -8.75 0.72 -15.01
CA VAL A 135 -8.76 -0.68 -14.58
C VAL A 135 -8.92 -1.55 -15.82
N LEU A 136 -7.96 -2.41 -16.06
CA LEU A 136 -7.99 -3.38 -17.16
C LEU A 136 -8.41 -4.76 -16.61
N ASP A 137 -8.98 -5.57 -17.48
CA ASP A 137 -9.28 -7.00 -17.25
C ASP A 137 -10.29 -7.31 -16.11
N TRP A 138 -10.91 -6.30 -15.50
CA TRP A 138 -11.99 -6.50 -14.54
C TRP A 138 -13.35 -6.45 -15.21
N GLY A 139 -14.23 -7.38 -14.85
CA GLY A 139 -15.65 -7.30 -15.19
C GLY A 139 -16.30 -6.05 -14.59
N ILE A 140 -17.38 -5.58 -15.24
CA ILE A 140 -18.12 -4.36 -14.85
C ILE A 140 -18.58 -4.42 -13.38
N GLY A 141 -19.07 -5.56 -12.92
CA GLY A 141 -19.53 -5.75 -11.53
C GLY A 141 -18.43 -5.51 -10.50
N ARG A 142 -17.22 -6.04 -10.72
CA ARG A 142 -16.08 -5.85 -9.82
C ARG A 142 -15.62 -4.39 -9.78
N ARG A 143 -15.61 -3.70 -10.93
CA ARG A 143 -15.32 -2.25 -11.01
C ARG A 143 -16.33 -1.44 -10.21
N LEU A 144 -17.62 -1.75 -10.37
CA LEU A 144 -18.68 -1.05 -9.67
C LEU A 144 -18.59 -1.25 -8.15
N ILE A 145 -18.40 -2.50 -7.69
CA ILE A 145 -18.24 -2.82 -6.26
C ILE A 145 -17.04 -2.06 -5.66
N SER A 146 -15.89 -2.07 -6.33
CA SER A 146 -14.70 -1.37 -5.85
C SER A 146 -14.90 0.14 -5.78
N ARG A 147 -15.53 0.75 -6.80
CA ARG A 147 -15.82 2.19 -6.82
C ARG A 147 -16.86 2.59 -5.78
N LEU A 148 -17.93 1.81 -5.66
CA LEU A 148 -18.96 2.05 -4.64
C LEU A 148 -18.41 1.83 -3.22
N GLY A 149 -17.52 0.86 -3.02
CA GLY A 149 -16.84 0.63 -1.75
C GLY A 149 -15.97 1.84 -1.35
N SER A 150 -15.20 2.40 -2.29
CA SER A 150 -14.41 3.62 -2.04
C SER A 150 -15.32 4.83 -1.75
N LEU A 151 -16.39 5.01 -2.52
CA LEU A 151 -17.36 6.09 -2.30
C LEU A 151 -18.04 6.00 -0.94
N PHE A 152 -18.49 4.79 -0.56
CA PHE A 152 -19.09 4.52 0.75
C PHE A 152 -18.14 4.85 1.89
N ALA A 153 -16.91 4.30 1.84
CA ALA A 153 -15.89 4.58 2.85
C ALA A 153 -15.55 6.07 2.93
N GLY A 154 -15.38 6.73 1.79
CA GLY A 154 -15.12 8.18 1.70
C GLY A 154 -16.22 8.99 2.36
N THR A 155 -17.48 8.70 2.04
CA THR A 155 -18.66 9.39 2.58
C THR A 155 -18.80 9.17 4.10
N VAL A 156 -18.72 7.90 4.54
CA VAL A 156 -18.90 7.55 5.96
C VAL A 156 -17.77 8.12 6.82
N LEU A 157 -16.53 8.03 6.35
CA LEU A 157 -15.35 8.45 7.12
C LEU A 157 -14.96 9.91 6.87
N GLY A 158 -15.60 10.60 5.91
CA GLY A 158 -15.26 11.97 5.54
C GLY A 158 -13.87 12.07 4.90
N LEU A 159 -13.52 11.11 4.06
CA LEU A 159 -12.27 11.07 3.30
C LEU A 159 -12.49 11.58 1.88
N ARG A 160 -11.52 12.32 1.35
CA ARG A 160 -11.60 12.94 0.01
C ARG A 160 -11.11 12.06 -1.14
N PRO A 161 -10.10 11.18 -0.97
CA PRO A 161 -9.59 10.38 -2.08
C PRO A 161 -10.67 9.51 -2.73
N ASN A 162 -10.58 9.37 -4.07
CA ASN A 162 -11.52 8.58 -4.87
C ASN A 162 -11.23 7.08 -4.77
N ASP A 163 -9.97 6.69 -4.55
CA ASP A 163 -9.54 5.30 -4.46
C ASP A 163 -9.00 4.96 -3.07
N LEU A 164 -9.88 4.54 -2.19
CA LEU A 164 -9.53 4.17 -0.82
C LEU A 164 -9.15 2.69 -0.67
N THR A 165 -9.45 1.87 -1.67
CA THR A 165 -9.23 0.42 -1.64
C THR A 165 -7.97 -0.02 -2.37
N GLY A 166 -7.29 0.89 -3.06
CA GLY A 166 -6.04 0.65 -3.77
C GLY A 166 -4.87 0.41 -2.82
N GLY A 167 -4.04 -0.58 -3.15
CA GLY A 167 -2.85 -0.96 -2.38
C GLY A 167 -1.58 -0.23 -2.80
N PHE A 168 -1.57 0.49 -3.91
CA PHE A 168 -0.39 1.17 -4.43
C PHE A 168 -0.28 2.57 -3.86
N LYS A 169 0.64 2.77 -2.91
CA LYS A 169 0.78 4.04 -2.18
C LYS A 169 2.23 4.39 -1.93
N ALA A 170 2.53 5.69 -1.90
CA ALA A 170 3.79 6.20 -1.38
C ALA A 170 3.54 7.05 -0.14
N TRP A 171 4.34 6.85 0.88
CA TRP A 171 4.26 7.48 2.18
C TRP A 171 5.51 8.30 2.45
N ARG A 172 5.36 9.50 2.96
CA ARG A 172 6.47 10.20 3.62
C ARG A 172 6.83 9.42 4.90
N GLY A 173 8.10 9.09 5.10
CA GLY A 173 8.56 8.29 6.25
C GLY A 173 8.13 8.87 7.59
N SER A 174 8.27 10.19 7.79
CA SER A 174 7.83 10.86 9.03
C SER A 174 6.32 10.79 9.28
N THR A 175 5.51 10.86 8.23
CA THR A 175 4.06 10.71 8.32
C THR A 175 3.67 9.27 8.68
N LEU A 176 4.32 8.29 8.04
CA LEU A 176 4.08 6.88 8.33
C LEU A 176 4.50 6.53 9.77
N ALA A 177 5.64 7.03 10.23
CA ALA A 177 6.13 6.86 11.60
C ALA A 177 5.22 7.47 12.67
N ALA A 178 4.49 8.53 12.34
CA ALA A 178 3.54 9.17 13.24
C ALA A 178 2.21 8.39 13.40
N ILE A 179 1.96 7.37 12.57
CA ILE A 179 0.75 6.55 12.65
C ILE A 179 0.99 5.41 13.64
N PRO A 180 0.21 5.30 14.73
CA PRO A 180 0.28 4.14 15.61
C PRO A 180 -0.18 2.88 14.86
N PHE A 181 0.70 1.89 14.71
CA PHE A 181 0.37 0.62 14.05
C PHE A 181 -0.42 -0.32 14.96
N ASP A 182 -0.33 -0.10 16.27
CA ASP A 182 -1.10 -0.88 17.24
C ASP A 182 -2.59 -0.62 17.08
N GLY A 183 -3.38 -1.68 17.10
CA GLY A 183 -4.83 -1.61 16.88
C GLY A 183 -5.25 -1.32 15.43
N VAL A 184 -4.35 -1.45 14.44
CA VAL A 184 -4.75 -1.48 13.03
C VAL A 184 -5.44 -2.81 12.74
N HIS A 185 -6.66 -2.73 12.21
CA HIS A 185 -7.44 -3.91 11.79
C HIS A 185 -6.93 -4.37 10.43
N ALA A 186 -5.89 -5.19 10.45
CA ALA A 186 -5.12 -5.55 9.25
C ALA A 186 -5.80 -6.63 8.41
N GLY A 187 -6.98 -6.36 7.88
CA GLY A 187 -7.71 -7.27 6.96
C GLY A 187 -7.87 -6.67 5.56
N GLY A 188 -7.25 -7.27 4.55
CA GLY A 188 -7.51 -7.02 3.13
C GLY A 188 -7.67 -5.55 2.72
N TYR A 189 -8.79 -5.23 2.07
CA TYR A 189 -9.10 -3.86 1.62
C TYR A 189 -9.33 -2.86 2.76
N VAL A 190 -9.74 -3.35 3.93
CA VAL A 190 -9.99 -2.50 5.10
C VAL A 190 -8.72 -1.88 5.63
N PHE A 191 -7.61 -2.60 5.57
CA PHE A 191 -6.28 -2.07 5.90
C PHE A 191 -5.97 -0.79 5.11
N GLN A 192 -6.28 -0.79 3.81
CA GLN A 192 -6.02 0.36 2.93
C GLN A 192 -6.83 1.58 3.34
N ILE A 193 -8.08 1.37 3.69
CA ILE A 193 -9.01 2.43 4.14
C ILE A 193 -8.57 2.96 5.51
N GLU A 194 -8.26 2.07 6.45
CA GLU A 194 -7.87 2.43 7.81
C GLU A 194 -6.57 3.23 7.84
N MET A 195 -5.53 2.79 7.10
CA MET A 195 -4.27 3.51 7.02
C MET A 195 -4.44 4.91 6.42
N THR A 196 -5.26 5.04 5.37
CA THR A 196 -5.59 6.35 4.79
C THR A 196 -6.36 7.24 5.77
N LEU A 197 -7.29 6.67 6.55
CA LEU A 197 -8.02 7.38 7.59
C LEU A 197 -7.06 7.90 8.68
N ARG A 198 -6.17 7.05 9.17
CA ARG A 198 -5.19 7.42 10.20
C ARG A 198 -4.26 8.54 9.72
N ALA A 199 -3.76 8.46 8.49
CA ALA A 199 -2.96 9.51 7.86
C ALA A 199 -3.75 10.84 7.78
N SER A 200 -4.98 10.78 7.28
CA SER A 200 -5.86 11.97 7.20
C SER A 200 -6.12 12.61 8.56
N ARG A 201 -6.28 11.80 9.63
CA ARG A 201 -6.48 12.31 11.00
C ARG A 201 -5.20 12.85 11.63
N ALA A 202 -4.04 12.39 11.18
CA ALA A 202 -2.74 12.98 11.54
C ALA A 202 -2.44 14.29 10.77
N GLY A 203 -3.35 14.74 9.88
CA GLY A 203 -3.19 15.98 9.12
C GLY A 203 -2.40 15.81 7.82
N ALA A 204 -2.18 14.57 7.34
CA ALA A 204 -1.44 14.31 6.12
C ALA A 204 -2.09 14.94 4.89
N ARG A 205 -1.30 15.55 4.04
CA ARG A 205 -1.68 16.01 2.70
C ARG A 205 -1.73 14.79 1.78
N ILE A 206 -2.94 14.42 1.34
CA ILE A 206 -3.16 13.24 0.51
C ILE A 206 -3.42 13.65 -0.93
N VAL A 207 -2.65 13.08 -1.86
CA VAL A 207 -2.75 13.32 -3.30
C VAL A 207 -2.99 12.00 -4.01
N GLU A 208 -3.72 12.03 -5.12
CA GLU A 208 -3.94 10.89 -6.00
C GLU A 208 -3.23 11.10 -7.33
N VAL A 209 -2.51 10.09 -7.80
CA VAL A 209 -1.94 10.04 -9.15
C VAL A 209 -2.60 8.93 -9.96
N PRO A 210 -2.88 9.15 -11.25
CA PRO A 210 -3.54 8.13 -12.05
C PRO A 210 -2.64 6.92 -12.28
N ILE A 211 -3.23 5.72 -12.14
CA ILE A 211 -2.56 4.47 -12.49
C ILE A 211 -3.42 3.64 -13.43
N THR A 212 -2.75 2.76 -14.19
CA THR A 212 -3.42 1.67 -14.89
C THR A 212 -3.24 0.40 -14.05
N PHE A 213 -4.33 -0.07 -13.46
CA PHE A 213 -4.36 -1.32 -12.71
C PHE A 213 -4.71 -2.47 -13.66
N ARG A 214 -3.95 -3.54 -13.64
CA ARG A 214 -4.23 -4.79 -14.35
C ARG A 214 -4.68 -5.87 -13.38
N ASP A 215 -5.46 -6.85 -13.86
CA ASP A 215 -5.68 -8.04 -13.02
C ASP A 215 -4.39 -8.85 -12.93
N ARG A 216 -4.23 -9.63 -11.86
CA ARG A 216 -3.03 -10.46 -11.62
C ARG A 216 -2.76 -11.36 -12.83
N ARG A 217 -1.47 -11.56 -13.12
CA ARG A 217 -1.07 -12.52 -14.17
C ARG A 217 -1.29 -13.96 -13.73
N VAL A 218 -1.12 -14.26 -12.45
CA VAL A 218 -1.27 -15.60 -11.84
C VAL A 218 -2.15 -15.51 -10.60
N GLY A 219 -3.00 -16.52 -10.37
CA GLY A 219 -3.88 -16.64 -9.20
C GLY A 219 -5.30 -16.07 -9.38
N HIS A 220 -6.19 -16.40 -8.44
CA HIS A 220 -7.59 -15.96 -8.44
C HIS A 220 -7.86 -14.89 -7.40
N SER A 221 -8.67 -13.89 -7.77
CA SER A 221 -9.13 -12.86 -6.84
C SER A 221 -10.02 -13.46 -5.75
N LYS A 222 -9.68 -13.21 -4.48
CA LYS A 222 -10.40 -13.74 -3.30
C LYS A 222 -11.61 -12.88 -2.88
N MET A 223 -12.17 -12.03 -3.76
CA MET A 223 -13.36 -11.24 -3.41
C MET A 223 -14.59 -12.12 -3.25
N SER A 224 -14.97 -12.41 -2.01
CA SER A 224 -16.25 -13.04 -1.67
C SER A 224 -17.25 -12.01 -1.14
N ARG A 225 -18.55 -12.36 -1.17
CA ARG A 225 -19.61 -11.51 -0.57
C ARG A 225 -19.37 -11.26 0.92
N GLY A 226 -18.79 -12.23 1.64
CA GLY A 226 -18.42 -12.08 3.05
C GLY A 226 -17.40 -10.99 3.28
N ILE A 227 -16.35 -10.90 2.45
CA ILE A 227 -15.33 -9.86 2.54
C ILE A 227 -15.92 -8.46 2.33
N ILE A 228 -16.89 -8.32 1.43
CA ILE A 228 -17.57 -7.03 1.19
C ILE A 228 -18.36 -6.60 2.42
N VAL A 229 -19.15 -7.51 2.98
CA VAL A 229 -19.96 -7.23 4.20
C VAL A 229 -19.04 -6.89 5.38
N GLU A 230 -17.98 -7.67 5.59
CA GLU A 230 -16.98 -7.39 6.62
C GLU A 230 -16.37 -6.00 6.46
N ALA A 231 -15.97 -5.62 5.24
CA ALA A 231 -15.41 -4.31 4.95
C ALA A 231 -16.39 -3.17 5.29
N LEU A 232 -17.67 -3.33 4.95
CA LEU A 232 -18.71 -2.35 5.28
C LEU A 232 -18.87 -2.19 6.80
N LEU A 233 -18.91 -3.30 7.54
CA LEU A 233 -19.05 -3.30 9.01
C LEU A 233 -17.83 -2.65 9.69
N VAL A 234 -16.62 -2.93 9.20
CA VAL A 234 -15.41 -2.30 9.77
C VAL A 234 -15.37 -0.80 9.48
N VAL A 235 -15.79 -0.34 8.29
CA VAL A 235 -15.90 1.11 8.01
C VAL A 235 -16.87 1.80 8.98
N LEU A 236 -18.03 1.18 9.27
CA LEU A 236 -18.98 1.72 10.25
C LEU A 236 -18.40 1.71 11.67
N ARG A 237 -17.67 0.66 12.05
CA ARG A 237 -16.97 0.59 13.34
C ARG A 237 -15.92 1.68 13.47
N LEU A 238 -15.06 1.89 12.46
CA LEU A 238 -14.07 2.97 12.44
C LEU A 238 -14.74 4.35 12.65
N ARG A 239 -15.88 4.57 12.00
CA ARG A 239 -16.66 5.81 12.20
C ARG A 239 -17.17 5.95 13.62
N TRP A 240 -17.69 4.87 14.18
CA TRP A 240 -18.20 4.86 15.55
C TRP A 240 -17.11 5.16 16.57
N ASP A 241 -15.96 4.49 16.44
CA ASP A 241 -14.81 4.69 17.34
C ASP A 241 -14.31 6.14 17.27
N GLU A 242 -14.29 6.73 16.08
CA GLU A 242 -13.94 8.13 15.89
C GLU A 242 -14.93 9.08 16.60
N LEU A 243 -16.23 8.83 16.47
CA LEU A 243 -17.26 9.65 17.13
C LEU A 243 -17.17 9.52 18.66
N ARG A 244 -16.90 8.34 19.18
CA ARG A 244 -16.67 8.11 20.63
C ARG A 244 -15.45 8.88 21.12
N ALA A 245 -14.32 8.79 20.40
CA ALA A 245 -13.11 9.51 20.76
C ALA A 245 -13.31 11.03 20.78
N ARG A 246 -14.05 11.58 19.80
CA ARG A 246 -14.39 13.02 19.76
C ARG A 246 -15.29 13.43 20.93
N ARG A 247 -16.25 12.60 21.36
CA ARG A 247 -17.12 12.88 22.51
C ARG A 247 -16.34 12.88 23.83
N LEU A 248 -15.38 11.95 23.99
CA LEU A 248 -14.55 11.89 25.20
C LEU A 248 -13.62 13.11 25.33
N ARG A 249 -13.06 13.61 24.21
CA ARG A 249 -12.21 14.81 24.19
C ARG A 249 -12.98 16.11 24.47
N ARG A 250 -14.30 16.12 24.29
CA ARG A 250 -15.17 17.31 24.52
C ARG A 250 -15.77 17.37 25.92
N ARG A 251 -15.59 16.35 26.77
CA ARG A 251 -16.04 16.42 28.18
C ARG A 251 -15.03 17.28 28.93
N PRO A 252 -15.45 18.46 29.47
CA PRO A 252 -14.58 19.24 30.34
C PRO A 252 -14.25 18.41 31.59
N ARG A 253 -13.02 18.54 32.05
CA ARG A 253 -12.59 18.01 33.36
C ARG A 253 -13.25 18.79 34.47
#